data_e1272cd6aa9095841650e3a2ea4acddd
#
_entry.id   e1272cd6aa9095841650e3a2ea4acddd
#
_cell.length_a   1.000
_cell.length_b   1.000
_cell.length_c   1.000
_cell.angle_alpha   90.00
_cell.angle_beta   90.00
_cell.angle_gamma   90.00
#
_symmetry.space_group_name_H-M   'P 1'
#
loop_
_entity.id
_entity.type
_entity.pdbx_description
1 polymer ?
#
loop_
_entity_poly.entity_id
_entity_poly.type
_entity_poly.pdbx_seq_one_letter_code
_entity_poly.pdbx_strand_id
1 'polypeptide(L)'
;MKRLLSVILICALLAGCAAAADQKEATVLPIIETDPPAAEQSELPAVTETDPPVTQPPMTLVYQIYLPNDNADGFDVEFVETAQITPESVLAELQSRDALPDTVAINEFGSEGTQLNIDFNRSFADLICSMGTAGELMITGSVVNTFLSAFQAESVYFTVDGEILESGHVIYDFPLTFVE
;
A
#
# COMPACT_ATOMS: atom_id res chain seq x y z
N MET A 1 -23.32 43.44 -20.19
CA MET A 1 -22.38 43.77 -21.27
C MET A 1 -21.40 42.60 -21.34
N LYS A 2 -21.69 41.58 -22.11
CA LYS A 2 -21.23 41.24 -23.48
C LYS A 2 -19.71 41.32 -23.64
N ARG A 3 -19.07 40.15 -23.81
CA ARG A 3 -18.07 39.74 -24.83
C ARG A 3 -17.55 38.35 -24.41
N LEU A 4 -17.93 37.27 -24.99
CA LEU A 4 -17.74 36.65 -26.33
C LEU A 4 -16.30 36.21 -26.62
N LEU A 5 -16.22 34.89 -26.78
CA LEU A 5 -15.47 34.01 -27.70
C LEU A 5 -13.97 34.21 -27.88
N SER A 6 -13.24 33.13 -27.73
CA SER A 6 -12.42 32.60 -28.83
C SER A 6 -12.13 31.11 -28.66
N VAL A 7 -12.68 30.33 -29.56
CA VAL A 7 -12.35 28.94 -29.93
C VAL A 7 -11.13 29.01 -30.85
N ILE A 8 -10.11 28.25 -30.59
CA ILE A 8 -9.13 27.84 -31.61
C ILE A 8 -8.92 26.32 -31.52
N LEU A 9 -9.51 25.67 -32.51
CA LEU A 9 -9.32 24.31 -32.95
C LEU A 9 -8.09 24.26 -33.85
N ILE A 10 -7.07 23.46 -33.49
CA ILE A 10 -6.02 23.08 -34.45
C ILE A 10 -5.93 21.57 -34.47
N CYS A 11 -6.48 20.99 -35.54
CA CYS A 11 -6.17 19.66 -36.05
C CYS A 11 -4.81 19.66 -36.75
N ALA A 12 -3.93 18.73 -36.47
CA ALA A 12 -2.89 18.34 -37.39
C ALA A 12 -2.72 16.81 -37.37
N LEU A 13 -3.22 16.22 -38.42
CA LEU A 13 -2.96 14.86 -38.88
C LEU A 13 -1.55 14.81 -39.46
N LEU A 14 -0.77 13.78 -39.10
CA LEU A 14 0.27 13.22 -39.97
C LEU A 14 0.34 11.70 -39.79
N ALA A 15 0.04 11.06 -40.87
CA ALA A 15 0.13 9.62 -41.13
C ALA A 15 1.53 9.25 -41.65
N GLY A 16 1.88 7.98 -41.51
CA GLY A 16 2.92 7.27 -42.28
C GLY A 16 4.05 6.76 -41.40
N CYS A 17 4.53 5.53 -41.47
CA CYS A 17 4.65 4.56 -42.52
C CYS A 17 4.92 3.19 -41.88
N ALA A 18 4.43 2.17 -42.52
CA ALA A 18 4.75 0.76 -42.30
C ALA A 18 6.15 0.39 -42.88
N ALA A 19 6.85 -0.54 -42.20
CA ALA A 19 7.85 -1.43 -42.80
C ALA A 19 7.96 -2.64 -41.86
N ALA A 20 7.43 -3.76 -42.25
CA ALA A 20 8.02 -4.89 -42.98
C ALA A 20 8.68 -5.92 -42.06
N ALA A 21 8.06 -7.07 -42.07
CA ALA A 21 8.44 -8.34 -41.48
C ALA A 21 9.83 -8.81 -41.95
N ASP A 22 10.55 -9.47 -41.03
CA ASP A 22 11.56 -10.44 -41.42
C ASP A 22 11.34 -11.74 -40.65
N GLN A 23 10.85 -12.73 -41.37
CA GLN A 23 10.74 -14.14 -40.96
C GLN A 23 12.11 -14.77 -41.12
N LYS A 24 12.67 -15.26 -40.03
CA LYS A 24 13.82 -16.16 -40.10
C LYS A 24 13.40 -17.58 -39.78
N GLU A 25 13.45 -18.34 -40.79
CA GLU A 25 13.21 -19.76 -41.05
C GLU A 25 13.86 -20.68 -40.01
N ALA A 26 13.07 -21.60 -39.50
CA ALA A 26 13.51 -22.69 -38.62
C ALA A 26 14.24 -23.75 -39.44
N THR A 27 15.51 -23.94 -39.17
CA THR A 27 16.30 -25.07 -39.68
C THR A 27 16.05 -26.29 -38.80
N VAL A 28 15.34 -27.26 -39.37
CA VAL A 28 15.15 -28.61 -38.82
C VAL A 28 16.42 -29.40 -39.08
N LEU A 29 17.07 -29.91 -38.04
CA LEU A 29 18.11 -30.94 -38.17
C LEU A 29 17.55 -32.31 -37.77
N PRO A 30 18.01 -33.39 -38.41
CA PRO A 30 17.35 -34.69 -38.41
C PRO A 30 17.61 -35.50 -37.13
N ILE A 31 16.57 -36.24 -36.77
CA ILE A 31 16.54 -37.26 -35.72
C ILE A 31 17.45 -38.43 -36.12
N ILE A 32 18.42 -38.76 -35.28
CA ILE A 32 19.14 -40.03 -35.35
C ILE A 32 18.49 -40.96 -34.31
N GLU A 33 17.72 -41.91 -34.83
CA GLU A 33 17.32 -43.11 -34.08
C GLU A 33 18.56 -43.95 -33.79
N THR A 34 18.80 -44.25 -32.54
CA THR A 34 19.69 -45.35 -32.15
C THR A 34 18.98 -46.17 -31.08
N ASP A 35 18.70 -47.38 -31.47
CA ASP A 35 18.04 -48.46 -30.71
C ASP A 35 18.84 -48.86 -29.44
N PRO A 36 18.18 -49.37 -28.40
CA PRO A 36 18.78 -49.62 -27.09
C PRO A 36 19.44 -50.98 -26.94
N PRO A 37 20.43 -51.14 -26.08
CA PRO A 37 20.68 -52.43 -25.46
C PRO A 37 20.05 -52.51 -24.09
N ALA A 38 19.51 -53.74 -23.89
CA ALA A 38 18.77 -54.17 -22.72
C ALA A 38 19.60 -54.31 -21.43
N ALA A 39 18.85 -54.08 -20.35
CA ALA A 39 18.94 -54.76 -19.03
C ALA A 39 20.21 -54.62 -18.22
N GLU A 40 20.08 -53.89 -17.09
CA GLU A 40 20.44 -54.44 -15.79
C GLU A 40 19.58 -53.73 -14.70
N GLN A 41 18.69 -54.52 -14.11
CA GLN A 41 17.95 -54.15 -12.89
C GLN A 41 18.98 -54.15 -11.75
N SER A 42 19.26 -52.96 -11.24
CA SER A 42 19.83 -52.81 -9.92
C SER A 42 18.74 -52.18 -9.05
N GLU A 43 18.14 -53.06 -8.22
CA GLU A 43 17.27 -52.67 -7.13
C GLU A 43 18.07 -51.78 -6.15
N LEU A 44 17.79 -50.49 -6.12
CA LEU A 44 18.17 -49.63 -5.00
C LEU A 44 17.02 -49.66 -4.00
N PRO A 45 17.28 -49.83 -2.70
CA PRO A 45 16.24 -49.81 -1.69
C PRO A 45 15.63 -48.44 -1.61
N ALA A 46 14.28 -48.39 -1.62
CA ALA A 46 13.50 -47.21 -1.37
C ALA A 46 13.75 -46.73 0.06
N VAL A 47 14.62 -45.74 0.21
CA VAL A 47 14.69 -44.97 1.46
C VAL A 47 13.56 -43.93 1.36
N THR A 48 12.44 -44.30 1.99
CA THR A 48 11.38 -43.36 2.27
C THR A 48 11.83 -42.55 3.50
N GLU A 49 12.72 -41.59 3.33
CA GLU A 49 12.89 -40.53 4.31
C GLU A 49 11.73 -39.54 4.11
N THR A 50 10.67 -39.79 4.86
CA THR A 50 9.64 -38.75 5.10
C THR A 50 10.26 -37.77 6.08
N ASP A 51 10.93 -36.78 5.57
CA ASP A 51 11.30 -35.61 6.37
C ASP A 51 10.02 -35.03 7.00
N PRO A 52 9.96 -34.87 8.32
CA PRO A 52 8.84 -34.18 8.95
C PRO A 52 8.75 -32.77 8.38
N PRO A 53 7.53 -32.24 8.16
CA PRO A 53 7.37 -30.89 7.65
C PRO A 53 8.13 -29.92 8.54
N VAL A 54 9.11 -29.23 7.97
CA VAL A 54 9.84 -28.17 8.66
C VAL A 54 8.83 -27.05 8.88
N THR A 55 8.26 -27.02 10.08
CA THR A 55 7.42 -25.90 10.53
C THR A 55 8.34 -24.69 10.70
N GLN A 56 8.38 -23.83 9.71
CA GLN A 56 9.05 -22.53 9.85
C GLN A 56 8.38 -21.79 11.01
N PRO A 57 9.15 -21.17 11.93
CA PRO A 57 8.56 -20.33 12.96
C PRO A 57 7.75 -19.21 12.30
N PRO A 58 6.61 -18.82 12.88
CA PRO A 58 5.82 -17.71 12.33
C PRO A 58 6.69 -16.46 12.25
N MET A 59 6.69 -15.84 11.07
CA MET A 59 7.41 -14.59 10.85
C MET A 59 6.69 -13.50 11.62
N THR A 60 7.34 -12.91 12.61
CA THR A 60 6.80 -11.76 13.36
C THR A 60 7.21 -10.48 12.64
N LEU A 61 6.24 -9.66 12.29
CA LEU A 61 6.42 -8.32 11.75
C LEU A 61 6.37 -7.32 12.92
N VAL A 62 7.14 -6.23 12.81
CA VAL A 62 7.20 -5.20 13.85
C VAL A 62 7.07 -3.84 13.19
N TYR A 63 6.23 -2.97 13.75
CA TYR A 63 6.13 -1.58 13.36
C TYR A 63 5.97 -0.66 14.59
N GLN A 64 6.16 0.63 14.42
CA GLN A 64 5.98 1.63 15.46
C GLN A 64 4.57 2.24 15.38
N ILE A 65 3.94 2.37 16.53
CA ILE A 65 2.71 3.14 16.71
C ILE A 65 3.04 4.43 17.45
N TYR A 66 2.51 5.53 16.97
CA TYR A 66 2.74 6.88 17.47
C TYR A 66 1.46 7.39 18.13
N LEU A 67 1.53 7.67 19.43
CA LEU A 67 0.37 8.09 20.23
C LEU A 67 0.58 9.53 20.68
N PRO A 68 -0.43 10.41 20.59
CA PRO A 68 -0.30 11.74 21.16
C PRO A 68 0.12 11.68 22.63
N ASN A 69 1.15 12.41 23.01
CA ASN A 69 1.56 12.47 24.41
C ASN A 69 0.62 13.38 25.25
N ASP A 70 0.70 13.29 26.58
CA ASP A 70 -0.15 14.03 27.51
C ASP A 70 -0.05 15.56 27.36
N ASN A 71 1.07 16.07 26.84
CA ASN A 71 1.31 17.50 26.66
C ASN A 71 0.80 18.02 25.31
N ALA A 72 0.39 17.14 24.40
CA ALA A 72 0.01 17.44 23.00
C ALA A 72 1.08 18.23 22.22
N ASP A 73 2.36 17.90 22.47
CA ASP A 73 3.53 18.53 21.82
C ASP A 73 4.46 17.51 21.13
N GLY A 74 4.04 16.23 21.02
CA GLY A 74 4.76 15.16 20.37
C GLY A 74 4.09 13.81 20.55
N PHE A 75 4.83 12.74 20.30
CA PHE A 75 4.30 11.37 20.30
C PHE A 75 5.08 10.45 21.24
N ASP A 76 4.36 9.66 22.00
CA ASP A 76 4.89 8.46 22.63
C ASP A 76 4.93 7.34 21.60
N VAL A 77 6.03 6.60 21.56
CA VAL A 77 6.26 5.56 20.55
C VAL A 77 6.28 4.19 21.20
N GLU A 78 5.44 3.28 20.71
CA GLU A 78 5.39 1.89 21.10
C GLU A 78 5.70 0.98 19.90
N PHE A 79 6.06 -0.28 20.16
CA PHE A 79 6.26 -1.28 19.12
C PHE A 79 5.10 -2.28 19.14
N VAL A 80 4.58 -2.57 17.95
CA VAL A 80 3.55 -3.58 17.72
C VAL A 80 4.16 -4.77 17.02
N GLU A 81 4.03 -5.95 17.61
CA GLU A 81 4.42 -7.23 17.02
C GLU A 81 3.18 -7.95 16.50
N THR A 82 3.21 -8.37 15.23
CA THR A 82 2.07 -9.01 14.58
C THR A 82 2.52 -10.05 13.56
N ALA A 83 1.67 -11.00 13.26
CA ALA A 83 1.89 -11.96 12.16
C ALA A 83 1.53 -11.36 10.78
N GLN A 84 0.71 -10.32 10.74
CA GLN A 84 0.23 -9.68 9.51
C GLN A 84 -0.07 -8.21 9.76
N ILE A 85 0.32 -7.35 8.82
CA ILE A 85 -0.01 -5.93 8.81
C ILE A 85 -1.09 -5.71 7.75
N THR A 86 -2.27 -5.24 8.18
CA THR A 86 -3.37 -4.78 7.32
C THR A 86 -3.81 -3.39 7.76
N PRO A 87 -4.44 -2.59 6.88
CA PRO A 87 -4.94 -1.27 7.26
C PRO A 87 -5.88 -1.31 8.47
N GLU A 88 -6.75 -2.32 8.52
CA GLU A 88 -7.71 -2.52 9.59
C GLU A 88 -7.01 -2.90 10.90
N SER A 89 -5.93 -3.72 10.84
CA SER A 89 -5.17 -4.09 12.04
C SER A 89 -4.42 -2.90 12.62
N VAL A 90 -3.86 -2.04 11.77
CA VAL A 90 -3.18 -0.80 12.20
C VAL A 90 -4.19 0.19 12.80
N LEU A 91 -5.36 0.34 12.18
CA LEU A 91 -6.44 1.16 12.71
C LEU A 91 -6.91 0.64 14.09
N ALA A 92 -7.11 -0.68 14.22
CA ALA A 92 -7.53 -1.29 15.49
C ALA A 92 -6.51 -1.09 16.61
N GLU A 93 -5.21 -1.07 16.31
CA GLU A 93 -4.17 -0.76 17.29
C GLU A 93 -4.24 0.70 17.78
N LEU A 94 -4.51 1.67 16.89
CA LEU A 94 -4.74 3.05 17.27
C LEU A 94 -6.00 3.21 18.12
N GLN A 95 -7.07 2.50 17.80
CA GLN A 95 -8.32 2.49 18.56
C GLN A 95 -8.16 1.85 19.94
N SER A 96 -7.44 0.73 20.04
CA SER A 96 -7.21 0.03 21.31
C SER A 96 -6.40 0.84 22.33
N ARG A 97 -5.70 1.88 21.86
CA ARG A 97 -4.92 2.83 22.67
C ARG A 97 -5.56 4.20 22.80
N ASP A 98 -6.85 4.31 22.52
CA ASP A 98 -7.64 5.53 22.61
C ASP A 98 -7.12 6.71 21.74
N ALA A 99 -6.24 6.43 20.76
CA ALA A 99 -5.78 7.44 19.81
C ALA A 99 -6.88 7.81 18.78
N LEU A 100 -7.75 6.84 18.46
CA LEU A 100 -8.92 7.03 17.60
C LEU A 100 -10.16 6.37 18.22
N PRO A 101 -11.36 6.94 18.05
CA PRO A 101 -12.59 6.29 18.48
C PRO A 101 -12.94 5.09 17.60
N ASP A 102 -13.61 4.09 18.16
CA ASP A 102 -14.06 2.86 17.47
C ASP A 102 -14.99 3.12 16.28
N THR A 103 -15.56 4.33 16.19
CA THR A 103 -16.45 4.74 15.09
C THR A 103 -15.70 5.10 13.81
N VAL A 104 -14.39 5.36 13.89
CA VAL A 104 -13.56 5.60 12.71
C VAL A 104 -13.33 4.28 11.96
N ALA A 105 -13.48 4.32 10.64
CA ALA A 105 -13.24 3.17 9.78
C ALA A 105 -12.54 3.60 8.49
N ILE A 106 -11.83 2.67 7.87
CA ILE A 106 -11.25 2.83 6.54
C ILE A 106 -12.26 2.28 5.53
N ASN A 107 -12.67 3.12 4.56
CA ASN A 107 -13.54 2.75 3.46
C ASN A 107 -12.73 2.11 2.32
N GLU A 108 -11.59 2.74 1.96
CA GLU A 108 -10.67 2.27 0.93
C GLU A 108 -9.22 2.48 1.35
N PHE A 109 -8.36 1.58 0.90
CA PHE A 109 -6.92 1.66 1.11
C PHE A 109 -6.18 1.24 -0.16
N GLY A 110 -5.18 2.02 -0.53
CA GLY A 110 -4.33 1.74 -1.68
C GLY A 110 -2.94 2.31 -1.50
N SER A 111 -2.04 1.94 -2.40
CA SER A 111 -0.69 2.50 -2.46
C SER A 111 -0.30 2.80 -3.90
N GLU A 112 0.40 3.91 -4.09
CA GLU A 112 1.01 4.30 -5.36
C GLU A 112 2.49 4.64 -5.12
N GLY A 113 3.37 3.74 -5.51
CA GLY A 113 4.78 3.82 -5.15
C GLY A 113 4.98 3.76 -3.63
N THR A 114 5.54 4.82 -3.04
CA THR A 114 5.75 4.99 -1.60
C THR A 114 4.68 5.83 -0.91
N GLN A 115 3.62 6.23 -1.64
CA GLN A 115 2.47 6.95 -1.09
C GLN A 115 1.34 5.98 -0.76
N LEU A 116 0.76 6.12 0.41
CA LEU A 116 -0.49 5.47 0.80
C LEU A 116 -1.66 6.41 0.50
N ASN A 117 -2.76 5.84 0.01
CA ASN A 117 -4.03 6.54 -0.17
C ASN A 117 -5.05 5.89 0.78
N ILE A 118 -5.59 6.65 1.71
CA ILE A 118 -6.50 6.15 2.74
C ILE A 118 -7.79 6.97 2.70
N ASP A 119 -8.89 6.30 2.37
CA ASP A 119 -10.22 6.90 2.49
C ASP A 119 -10.85 6.49 3.82
N PHE A 120 -11.11 7.46 4.67
CA PHE A 120 -11.78 7.24 5.94
C PHE A 120 -13.28 7.51 5.84
N ASN A 121 -14.03 6.96 6.77
CA ASN A 121 -15.43 7.30 6.92
C ASN A 121 -15.63 8.68 7.57
N ARG A 122 -16.88 9.18 7.54
CA ARG A 122 -17.27 10.48 8.10
C ARG A 122 -16.85 10.69 9.56
N SER A 123 -16.79 9.63 10.38
CA SER A 123 -16.40 9.75 11.78
C SER A 123 -14.98 10.30 11.96
N PHE A 124 -14.07 10.07 11.03
CA PHE A 124 -12.74 10.65 11.05
C PHE A 124 -12.79 12.18 10.85
N ALA A 125 -13.54 12.65 9.84
CA ALA A 125 -13.73 14.09 9.64
C ALA A 125 -14.40 14.77 10.85
N ASP A 126 -15.42 14.15 11.42
CA ASP A 126 -16.12 14.68 12.59
C ASP A 126 -15.18 14.79 13.78
N LEU A 127 -14.28 13.82 13.99
CA LEU A 127 -13.23 13.89 15.00
C LEU A 127 -12.29 15.07 14.74
N ILE A 128 -11.69 15.14 13.55
CA ILE A 128 -10.70 16.18 13.22
C ILE A 128 -11.33 17.58 13.30
N CYS A 129 -12.52 17.77 12.74
CA CYS A 129 -13.24 19.06 12.78
C CYS A 129 -13.68 19.48 14.20
N SER A 130 -13.77 18.54 15.14
CA SER A 130 -14.14 18.84 16.54
C SER A 130 -12.96 19.36 17.36
N MET A 131 -11.74 19.26 16.85
CA MET A 131 -10.50 19.58 17.57
C MET A 131 -10.01 20.98 17.24
N GLY A 132 -9.22 21.56 18.15
CA GLY A 132 -8.39 22.73 17.84
C GLY A 132 -7.12 22.31 17.13
N THR A 133 -6.38 23.27 16.56
CA THR A 133 -5.18 23.06 15.73
C THR A 133 -4.16 22.09 16.34
N ALA A 134 -3.90 22.15 17.64
CA ALA A 134 -2.96 21.24 18.30
C ALA A 134 -3.48 19.79 18.33
N GLY A 135 -4.75 19.58 18.70
CA GLY A 135 -5.35 18.25 18.71
C GLY A 135 -5.45 17.66 17.31
N GLU A 136 -5.83 18.46 16.31
CA GLU A 136 -5.85 18.07 14.92
C GLU A 136 -4.47 17.59 14.46
N LEU A 137 -3.40 18.35 14.74
CA LEU A 137 -2.03 17.99 14.38
C LEU A 137 -1.60 16.68 15.06
N MET A 138 -1.93 16.51 16.34
CA MET A 138 -1.57 15.30 17.09
C MET A 138 -2.28 14.06 16.55
N ILE A 139 -3.58 14.13 16.27
CA ILE A 139 -4.33 12.99 15.77
C ILE A 139 -3.93 12.65 14.32
N THR A 140 -3.82 13.64 13.45
CA THR A 140 -3.37 13.41 12.06
C THR A 140 -1.94 12.89 12.03
N GLY A 141 -1.04 13.43 12.84
CA GLY A 141 0.33 12.96 12.98
C GLY A 141 0.42 11.53 13.52
N SER A 142 -0.38 11.20 14.54
CA SER A 142 -0.46 9.82 15.07
C SER A 142 -0.84 8.82 13.97
N VAL A 143 -1.87 9.11 13.20
CA VAL A 143 -2.31 8.26 12.08
C VAL A 143 -1.23 8.18 11.01
N VAL A 144 -0.73 9.32 10.53
CA VAL A 144 0.29 9.38 9.46
C VAL A 144 1.53 8.59 9.85
N ASN A 145 2.14 8.89 10.99
CA ASN A 145 3.40 8.28 11.43
C ASN A 145 3.26 6.76 11.63
N THR A 146 2.12 6.33 12.18
CA THR A 146 1.83 4.91 12.39
C THR A 146 1.69 4.17 11.07
N PHE A 147 0.92 4.70 10.11
CA PHE A 147 0.77 4.09 8.80
C PHE A 147 2.07 4.09 7.98
N LEU A 148 2.84 5.19 8.03
CA LEU A 148 4.16 5.25 7.40
C LEU A 148 5.09 4.16 7.94
N SER A 149 5.12 3.97 9.28
CA SER A 149 5.92 2.92 9.91
C SER A 149 5.43 1.53 9.55
N ALA A 150 4.13 1.28 9.63
CA ALA A 150 3.55 -0.03 9.39
C ALA A 150 3.75 -0.52 7.94
N PHE A 151 3.60 0.36 6.96
CA PHE A 151 3.68 0.02 5.54
C PHE A 151 5.00 0.42 4.87
N GLN A 152 5.97 0.96 5.65
CA GLN A 152 7.27 1.45 5.15
C GLN A 152 7.11 2.45 3.99
N ALA A 153 6.13 3.35 4.14
CA ALA A 153 5.79 4.37 3.16
C ALA A 153 6.46 5.72 3.49
N GLU A 154 6.46 6.64 2.53
CA GLU A 154 7.04 7.98 2.68
C GLU A 154 5.98 9.07 2.86
N SER A 155 4.76 8.81 2.39
CA SER A 155 3.66 9.77 2.52
C SER A 155 2.31 9.08 2.60
N VAL A 156 1.33 9.81 3.15
CA VAL A 156 -0.08 9.40 3.24
C VAL A 156 -0.95 10.49 2.66
N TYR A 157 -1.88 10.14 1.79
CA TYR A 157 -2.92 11.03 1.29
C TYR A 157 -4.27 10.59 1.86
N PHE A 158 -5.02 11.52 2.45
CA PHE A 158 -6.32 11.25 3.06
C PHE A 158 -7.47 11.73 2.19
N THR A 159 -8.52 10.92 2.17
CA THR A 159 -9.88 11.36 1.81
C THR A 159 -10.86 10.92 2.88
N VAL A 160 -12.06 11.47 2.86
CA VAL A 160 -13.18 11.07 3.71
C VAL A 160 -14.41 10.92 2.84
N ASP A 161 -14.97 9.70 2.79
CA ASP A 161 -16.07 9.34 1.89
C ASP A 161 -15.80 9.77 0.43
N GLY A 162 -14.52 9.63 -0.01
CA GLY A 162 -14.05 9.98 -1.34
C GLY A 162 -13.79 11.46 -1.60
N GLU A 163 -13.99 12.33 -0.60
CA GLU A 163 -13.83 13.79 -0.72
C GLU A 163 -12.57 14.26 0.04
N ILE A 164 -12.02 15.42 -0.36
CA ILE A 164 -10.91 16.05 0.35
C ILE A 164 -11.37 16.43 1.77
N LEU A 165 -10.57 16.06 2.77
CA LEU A 165 -10.82 16.48 4.15
C LEU A 165 -10.50 17.98 4.32
N GLU A 166 -11.48 18.73 4.80
CA GLU A 166 -11.35 20.14 5.17
C GLU A 166 -11.78 20.32 6.64
N SER A 167 -10.84 20.68 7.51
CA SER A 167 -11.08 20.78 8.96
C SER A 167 -11.53 22.17 9.42
N GLY A 168 -11.41 23.18 8.58
CA GLY A 168 -11.55 24.59 8.93
C GLY A 168 -10.22 25.25 9.35
N HIS A 169 -9.17 24.48 9.57
CA HIS A 169 -7.80 24.95 9.80
C HIS A 169 -6.90 24.58 8.63
N VAL A 170 -7.10 23.38 8.06
CA VAL A 170 -6.30 22.80 6.97
C VAL A 170 -7.22 22.19 5.91
N ILE A 171 -6.87 22.35 4.65
CA ILE A 171 -7.40 21.59 3.51
C ILE A 171 -6.36 20.53 3.18
N TYR A 172 -6.71 19.24 3.36
CA TYR A 172 -5.79 18.11 3.18
C TYR A 172 -5.78 17.65 1.71
N ASP A 173 -5.39 18.56 0.80
CA ASP A 173 -5.29 18.31 -0.64
C ASP A 173 -3.86 17.94 -1.10
N PHE A 174 -3.01 17.56 -0.16
CA PHE A 174 -1.60 17.19 -0.37
C PHE A 174 -1.21 15.96 0.44
N PRO A 175 -0.19 15.20 0.00
CA PRO A 175 0.35 14.11 0.77
C PRO A 175 1.03 14.59 2.06
N LEU A 176 0.72 13.92 3.15
CA LEU A 176 1.32 14.16 4.47
C LEU A 176 2.56 13.26 4.63
N THR A 177 3.62 13.82 5.17
CA THR A 177 4.85 13.10 5.53
C THR A 177 4.95 12.98 7.05
N PHE A 178 6.03 12.35 7.53
CA PHE A 178 6.27 12.19 8.96
C PHE A 178 6.15 13.53 9.72
N VAL A 179 5.43 13.52 10.83
CA VAL A 179 5.19 14.66 11.73
C VAL A 179 6.08 14.48 12.95
N GLU A 180 6.89 15.51 13.28
CA GLU A 180 7.77 15.52 14.47
C GLU A 180 7.02 15.90 15.76
#